data_3a0d6d92bfebf917e84ecbe2f40fdd84
#
_entry.id   3a0d6d92bfebf917e84ecbe2f40fdd84
#
_cell.length_a   1.000
_cell.length_b   1.000
_cell.length_c   1.000
_cell.angle_alpha   90.00
_cell.angle_beta   90.00
_cell.angle_gamma   90.00
#
_symmetry.space_group_name_H-M   'P 1'
#
loop_
_entity.id
_entity.type
_entity.pdbx_description
1 polymer ?
#
loop_
_entity_poly.entity_id
_entity_poly.type
_entity_poly.pdbx_seq_one_letter_code
_entity_poly.pdbx_strand_id
1 'polypeptide(L)'
;MAKSLKIRDLSLRDGQQSSFATRMTQEQINRCLPYYKDAGFFAMEVWGGAVPDSVMRYLGENPWTRLESIHKESGDISKLTALSRGRNLFGYAPYTDEIIDGFSRNAIQSGLGIMRIFDALNEVDNVKSTIK
;
A
#
# COMPACT_ATOMS: atom_id res chain seq x y z
N MET A 1 14.87 30.58 0.97
CA MET A 1 13.51 30.01 1.03
C MET A 1 13.52 28.79 1.95
N ALA A 2 12.63 28.72 2.94
CA ALA A 2 12.51 27.54 3.78
C ALA A 2 12.01 26.36 2.94
N LYS A 3 12.69 25.20 3.03
CA LYS A 3 12.26 23.97 2.35
C LYS A 3 11.02 23.43 3.07
N SER A 4 9.93 23.21 2.35
CA SER A 4 8.75 22.55 2.88
C SER A 4 9.04 21.06 3.14
N LEU A 5 8.75 20.58 4.35
CA LEU A 5 8.86 19.17 4.70
C LEU A 5 7.69 18.40 4.10
N LYS A 6 7.98 17.30 3.40
CA LYS A 6 6.97 16.36 2.89
C LYS A 6 6.90 15.16 3.83
N ILE A 7 5.75 15.00 4.47
CA ILE A 7 5.52 13.90 5.42
C ILE A 7 4.78 12.78 4.71
N ARG A 8 5.28 11.55 4.87
CA ARG A 8 4.57 10.33 4.50
C ARG A 8 4.14 9.62 5.78
N ASP A 9 2.84 9.39 5.92
CA ASP A 9 2.27 8.60 7.01
C ASP A 9 2.29 7.10 6.68
N LEU A 10 2.53 6.25 7.69
CA LEU A 10 2.57 4.79 7.57
C LEU A 10 1.57 4.09 8.49
N SER A 11 0.72 4.83 9.19
CA SER A 11 -0.15 4.28 10.23
C SER A 11 -1.14 3.23 9.69
N LEU A 12 -1.73 3.47 8.52
CA LEU A 12 -2.71 2.56 7.90
C LEU A 12 -2.10 1.34 7.22
N ARG A 13 -0.78 1.24 7.13
CA ARG A 13 -0.09 0.04 6.67
C ARG A 13 0.79 -0.55 7.77
N ASP A 14 1.89 0.10 8.11
CA ASP A 14 2.87 -0.42 9.08
C ASP A 14 2.36 -0.35 10.51
N GLY A 15 1.77 0.76 10.90
CA GLY A 15 1.19 0.95 12.23
C GLY A 15 0.12 -0.09 12.54
N GLN A 16 -0.88 -0.26 11.67
CA GLN A 16 -1.92 -1.27 11.87
C GLN A 16 -1.41 -2.70 11.70
N GLN A 17 -0.41 -2.93 10.86
CA GLN A 17 0.25 -4.23 10.75
C GLN A 17 0.92 -4.61 12.07
N SER A 18 1.60 -3.68 12.72
CA SER A 18 2.34 -3.93 13.95
C SER A 18 1.45 -3.96 15.18
N SER A 19 0.46 -3.07 15.29
CA SER A 19 -0.36 -2.90 16.50
C SER A 19 -1.64 -3.72 16.49
N PHE A 20 -2.19 -4.04 15.32
CA PHE A 20 -3.47 -4.75 15.16
C PHE A 20 -3.32 -6.07 14.37
N ALA A 21 -2.10 -6.59 14.26
CA ALA A 21 -1.81 -7.79 13.47
C ALA A 21 -2.43 -7.74 12.05
N THR A 22 -2.46 -6.56 11.45
CA THR A 22 -3.05 -6.28 10.12
C THR A 22 -4.58 -6.55 10.07
N ARG A 23 -5.28 -6.41 11.21
CA ARG A 23 -6.72 -6.75 11.34
C ARG A 23 -7.65 -5.54 11.33
N MET A 24 -7.18 -4.33 10.99
CA MET A 24 -8.10 -3.20 10.81
C MET A 24 -9.06 -3.50 9.65
N THR A 25 -10.37 -3.44 9.95
CA THR A 25 -11.42 -3.63 8.95
C THR A 25 -11.55 -2.41 8.04
N GLN A 26 -12.21 -2.59 6.88
CA GLN A 26 -12.50 -1.48 5.98
C GLN A 26 -13.32 -0.37 6.67
N GLU A 27 -14.27 -0.76 7.53
CA GLU A 27 -15.07 0.19 8.30
C GLU A 27 -14.21 1.04 9.23
N GLN A 28 -13.29 0.40 9.97
CA GLN A 28 -12.36 1.12 10.86
C GLN A 28 -11.48 2.10 10.10
N ILE A 29 -10.97 1.69 8.92
CA ILE A 29 -10.19 2.57 8.05
C ILE A 29 -11.04 3.75 7.59
N ASN A 30 -12.24 3.51 7.08
CA ASN A 30 -13.14 4.57 6.62
C ASN A 30 -13.43 5.62 7.71
N ARG A 31 -13.53 5.19 8.97
CA ARG A 31 -13.70 6.11 10.12
C ARG A 31 -12.48 7.00 10.38
N CYS A 32 -11.30 6.56 9.99
CA CYS A 32 -10.07 7.33 10.15
C CYS A 32 -9.83 8.33 9.00
N LEU A 33 -10.31 8.04 7.79
CA LEU A 33 -9.98 8.81 6.58
C LEU A 33 -10.27 10.31 6.68
N PRO A 34 -11.37 10.80 7.30
CA PRO A 34 -11.59 12.23 7.44
C PRO A 34 -10.45 12.96 8.16
N TYR A 35 -9.88 12.36 9.20
CA TYR A 35 -8.74 12.92 9.94
C TYR A 35 -7.46 12.97 9.10
N TYR A 36 -7.25 11.96 8.27
CA TYR A 36 -6.12 11.92 7.32
C TYR A 36 -6.24 13.00 6.25
N LYS A 37 -7.46 13.25 5.80
CA LYS A 37 -7.78 14.30 4.86
C LYS A 37 -7.40 15.69 5.40
N ASP A 38 -7.77 15.94 6.65
CA ASP A 38 -7.46 17.20 7.34
C ASP A 38 -5.96 17.34 7.64
N ALA A 39 -5.24 16.25 7.87
CA ALA A 39 -3.80 16.26 8.14
C ALA A 39 -2.97 16.65 6.92
N GLY A 40 -3.46 16.46 5.69
CA GLY A 40 -2.82 16.90 4.45
C GLY A 40 -1.43 16.30 4.21
N PHE A 41 -1.22 15.02 4.52
CA PHE A 41 0.04 14.35 4.26
C PHE A 41 0.39 14.35 2.77
N PHE A 42 1.68 14.50 2.45
CA PHE A 42 2.16 14.35 1.07
C PHE A 42 1.86 12.97 0.49
N ALA A 43 2.00 11.93 1.31
CA ALA A 43 1.70 10.56 0.93
C ALA A 43 1.25 9.75 2.15
N MET A 44 0.47 8.70 1.90
CA MET A 44 0.00 7.76 2.92
C MET A 44 0.30 6.34 2.45
N GLU A 45 1.05 5.57 3.24
CA GLU A 45 1.24 4.15 2.97
C GLU A 45 0.05 3.38 3.56
N VAL A 46 -0.79 2.87 2.68
CA VAL A 46 -2.09 2.28 3.04
C VAL A 46 -2.22 0.83 2.61
N TRP A 47 -1.29 0.34 1.78
CA TRP A 47 -1.40 -0.95 1.12
C TRP A 47 -0.06 -1.65 0.97
N GLY A 48 -0.06 -2.91 0.52
CA GLY A 48 1.15 -3.74 0.44
C GLY A 48 1.55 -4.32 1.79
N GLY A 49 2.79 -4.79 1.91
CA GLY A 49 3.23 -5.54 3.08
C GLY A 49 2.35 -6.77 3.32
N ALA A 50 1.79 -6.92 4.53
CA ALA A 50 0.87 -8.00 4.86
C ALA A 50 -0.61 -7.65 4.61
N VAL A 51 -0.93 -6.41 4.19
CA VAL A 51 -2.32 -5.95 4.08
C VAL A 51 -3.14 -6.77 3.09
N PRO A 52 -2.74 -7.00 1.83
CA PRO A 52 -3.57 -7.75 0.88
C PRO A 52 -3.87 -9.18 1.36
N ASP A 53 -2.86 -9.89 1.86
CA ASP A 53 -3.03 -11.26 2.37
C ASP A 53 -3.95 -11.30 3.59
N SER A 54 -3.73 -10.43 4.58
CA SER A 54 -4.51 -10.41 5.81
C SER A 54 -5.96 -10.03 5.58
N VAL A 55 -6.21 -9.07 4.68
CA VAL A 55 -7.57 -8.64 4.31
C VAL A 55 -8.36 -9.79 3.71
N MET A 56 -7.77 -10.55 2.79
CA MET A 56 -8.42 -11.72 2.19
C MET A 56 -8.58 -12.87 3.19
N ARG A 57 -7.48 -13.23 3.85
CA ARG A 57 -7.39 -14.46 4.66
C ARG A 57 -8.18 -14.39 5.96
N TYR A 58 -8.15 -13.25 6.63
CA TYR A 58 -8.67 -13.14 8.00
C TYR A 58 -9.90 -12.24 8.12
N LEU A 59 -10.04 -11.25 7.25
CA LEU A 59 -11.19 -10.35 7.29
C LEU A 59 -12.27 -10.72 6.28
N GLY A 60 -11.94 -11.57 5.29
CA GLY A 60 -12.86 -11.90 4.20
C GLY A 60 -13.22 -10.69 3.33
N GLU A 61 -12.40 -9.65 3.34
CA GLU A 61 -12.60 -8.43 2.57
C GLU A 61 -11.76 -8.46 1.28
N ASN A 62 -12.16 -7.66 0.29
CA ASN A 62 -11.41 -7.51 -0.95
C ASN A 62 -10.33 -6.42 -0.81
N PRO A 63 -9.03 -6.75 -0.96
CA PRO A 63 -7.95 -5.78 -0.80
C PRO A 63 -7.95 -4.69 -1.88
N TRP A 64 -8.45 -4.97 -3.07
CA TRP A 64 -8.58 -3.96 -4.15
C TRP A 64 -9.62 -2.91 -3.79
N THR A 65 -10.79 -3.34 -3.34
CA THR A 65 -11.85 -2.44 -2.86
C THR A 65 -11.36 -1.54 -1.74
N ARG A 66 -10.48 -2.06 -0.88
CA ARG A 66 -9.82 -1.25 0.17
C ARG A 66 -9.01 -0.11 -0.42
N LEU A 67 -8.15 -0.39 -1.39
CA LEU A 67 -7.31 0.61 -2.04
C LEU A 67 -8.18 1.66 -2.76
N GLU A 68 -9.17 1.22 -3.52
CA GLU A 68 -10.11 2.07 -4.26
C GLU A 68 -10.93 2.97 -3.33
N SER A 69 -11.41 2.44 -2.21
CA SER A 69 -12.15 3.21 -1.20
C SER A 69 -11.30 4.32 -0.59
N ILE A 70 -10.05 4.01 -0.22
CA ILE A 70 -9.13 5.02 0.32
C ILE A 70 -8.79 6.06 -0.75
N HIS A 71 -8.58 5.63 -2.00
CA HIS A 71 -8.30 6.53 -3.12
C HIS A 71 -9.46 7.51 -3.35
N LYS A 72 -10.68 7.01 -3.35
CA LYS A 72 -11.88 7.83 -3.52
C LYS A 72 -12.00 8.93 -2.46
N GLU A 73 -11.64 8.62 -1.22
CA GLU A 73 -11.80 9.56 -0.10
C GLU A 73 -10.63 10.54 0.06
N SER A 74 -9.42 10.18 -0.34
CA SER A 74 -8.22 10.95 -0.04
C SER A 74 -7.20 11.06 -1.17
N GLY A 75 -7.42 10.42 -2.32
CA GLY A 75 -6.46 10.37 -3.42
C GLY A 75 -6.12 11.74 -4.03
N ASP A 76 -7.03 12.69 -3.97
CA ASP A 76 -6.81 14.06 -4.46
C ASP A 76 -5.92 14.89 -3.52
N ILE A 77 -5.77 14.48 -2.27
CA ILE A 77 -5.04 15.21 -1.22
C ILE A 77 -3.68 14.58 -0.97
N SER A 78 -3.63 13.26 -0.85
CA SER A 78 -2.43 12.50 -0.51
C SER A 78 -2.17 11.40 -1.54
N LYS A 79 -0.91 11.23 -1.93
CA LYS A 79 -0.53 10.10 -2.79
C LYS A 79 -0.61 8.80 -1.99
N LEU A 80 -1.39 7.83 -2.48
CA LEU A 80 -1.43 6.51 -1.86
C LEU A 80 -0.17 5.73 -2.20
N THR A 81 0.42 5.09 -1.20
CA THR A 81 1.63 4.29 -1.36
C THR A 81 1.44 2.88 -0.85
N ALA A 82 2.20 1.95 -1.44
CA ALA A 82 2.22 0.55 -1.04
C ALA A 82 3.65 0.05 -0.89
N LEU A 83 3.85 -0.92 0.01
CA LEU A 83 5.10 -1.64 0.14
C LEU A 83 5.07 -2.91 -0.72
N SER A 84 6.03 -3.05 -1.64
CA SER A 84 6.24 -4.25 -2.44
C SER A 84 7.56 -4.93 -2.08
N ARG A 85 7.53 -6.25 -1.90
CA ARG A 85 8.70 -7.07 -1.55
C ARG A 85 9.37 -7.64 -2.82
N GLY A 86 9.70 -6.81 -3.79
CA GLY A 86 10.26 -7.26 -5.06
C GLY A 86 9.38 -8.33 -5.71
N ARG A 87 9.98 -9.45 -6.13
CA ARG A 87 9.25 -10.56 -6.78
C ARG A 87 8.19 -11.24 -5.91
N ASN A 88 8.27 -11.08 -4.60
CA ASN A 88 7.30 -11.68 -3.68
C ASN A 88 6.04 -10.83 -3.52
N LEU A 89 6.02 -9.57 -3.99
CA LEU A 89 4.91 -8.63 -3.81
C LEU A 89 4.46 -8.57 -2.35
N PHE A 90 3.32 -9.19 -2.03
CA PHE A 90 2.76 -9.34 -0.68
C PHE A 90 2.83 -10.80 -0.18
N GLY A 91 3.28 -11.74 -1.02
CA GLY A 91 3.29 -13.17 -0.72
C GLY A 91 4.57 -13.65 -0.03
N TYR A 92 4.69 -14.97 0.07
CA TYR A 92 5.78 -15.66 0.76
C TYR A 92 6.74 -16.39 -0.18
N ALA A 93 6.46 -16.38 -1.47
CA ALA A 93 7.28 -16.96 -2.52
C ALA A 93 7.32 -16.02 -3.73
N PRO A 94 8.37 -16.11 -4.57
CA PRO A 94 8.47 -15.30 -5.77
C PRO A 94 7.34 -15.62 -6.77
N TYR A 95 6.75 -14.56 -7.33
CA TYR A 95 5.79 -14.66 -8.43
C TYR A 95 6.48 -14.57 -9.78
N THR A 96 5.81 -15.02 -10.84
CA THR A 96 6.24 -14.85 -12.23
C THR A 96 6.14 -13.39 -12.66
N ASP A 97 6.88 -12.98 -13.67
CA ASP A 97 6.87 -11.62 -14.19
C ASP A 97 5.47 -11.19 -14.68
N GLU A 98 4.71 -12.11 -15.26
CA GLU A 98 3.33 -11.88 -15.69
C GLU A 98 2.41 -11.49 -14.51
N ILE A 99 2.51 -12.19 -13.39
CA ILE A 99 1.74 -11.89 -12.18
C ILE A 99 2.17 -10.54 -11.60
N ILE A 100 3.47 -10.25 -11.58
CA ILE A 100 4.01 -8.98 -11.06
C ILE A 100 3.52 -7.81 -11.90
N ASP A 101 3.57 -7.93 -13.23
CA ASP A 101 3.07 -6.90 -14.15
C ASP A 101 1.56 -6.68 -13.96
N GLY A 102 0.77 -7.75 -14.00
CA GLY A 102 -0.68 -7.66 -13.80
C GLY A 102 -1.06 -7.05 -12.45
N PHE A 103 -0.38 -7.45 -11.38
CA PHE A 103 -0.59 -6.88 -10.05
C PHE A 103 -0.27 -5.38 -10.02
N SER A 104 0.87 -4.98 -10.57
CA SER A 104 1.32 -3.59 -10.57
C SER A 104 0.38 -2.69 -11.37
N ARG A 105 -0.07 -3.13 -12.56
CA ARG A 105 -1.07 -2.41 -13.38
C ARG A 105 -2.38 -2.23 -12.63
N ASN A 106 -2.91 -3.29 -12.03
CA ASN A 106 -4.15 -3.22 -11.27
C ASN A 106 -4.01 -2.30 -10.04
N ALA A 107 -2.88 -2.31 -9.35
CA ALA A 107 -2.64 -1.42 -8.23
C ALA A 107 -2.66 0.06 -8.65
N ILE A 108 -2.02 0.39 -9.77
CA ILE A 108 -2.04 1.75 -10.34
C ILE A 108 -3.47 2.15 -10.73
N GLN A 109 -4.22 1.27 -11.41
CA GLN A 109 -5.60 1.51 -11.81
C GLN A 109 -6.54 1.72 -10.61
N SER A 110 -6.28 1.03 -9.51
CA SER A 110 -7.03 1.18 -8.25
C SER A 110 -6.60 2.40 -7.42
N GLY A 111 -5.70 3.25 -7.95
CA GLY A 111 -5.35 4.53 -7.34
C GLY A 111 -4.02 4.58 -6.61
N LEU A 112 -3.16 3.57 -6.74
CA LEU A 112 -1.81 3.61 -6.18
C LEU A 112 -0.96 4.64 -6.93
N GLY A 113 -0.41 5.63 -6.21
CA GLY A 113 0.42 6.69 -6.78
C GLY A 113 1.93 6.48 -6.62
N ILE A 114 2.34 5.70 -5.61
CA ILE A 114 3.77 5.42 -5.34
C ILE A 114 3.91 3.97 -4.89
N MET A 115 4.77 3.21 -5.52
CA MET A 115 5.16 1.88 -5.06
C MET A 115 6.55 1.95 -4.42
N ARG A 116 6.64 1.57 -3.15
CA ARG A 116 7.90 1.46 -2.41
C ARG A 116 8.39 0.02 -2.50
N ILE A 117 9.41 -0.19 -3.31
CA ILE A 117 9.93 -1.53 -3.61
C ILE A 117 11.18 -1.77 -2.78
N PHE A 118 11.30 -2.95 -2.18
CA PHE A 118 12.51 -3.40 -1.53
C PHE A 118 12.76 -4.88 -1.78
N ASP A 119 14.01 -5.29 -1.64
CA ASP A 119 14.41 -6.68 -1.53
C ASP A 119 15.22 -6.88 -0.25
N ALA A 120 14.94 -7.94 0.50
CA ALA A 120 15.58 -8.21 1.79
C ALA A 120 17.09 -8.42 1.68
N LEU A 121 17.57 -8.87 0.53
CA LEU A 121 19.00 -9.09 0.23
C LEU A 121 19.64 -7.92 -0.54
N ASN A 122 18.86 -6.88 -0.87
CA ASN A 122 19.27 -5.79 -1.75
C ASN A 122 19.74 -6.25 -3.15
N GLU A 123 19.16 -7.36 -3.64
CA GLU A 123 19.44 -7.86 -4.96
C GLU A 123 18.62 -7.12 -6.02
N VAL A 124 19.29 -6.38 -6.91
CA VAL A 124 18.64 -5.52 -7.90
C VAL A 124 17.78 -6.33 -8.88
N ASP A 125 18.19 -7.55 -9.21
CA ASP A 125 17.44 -8.38 -10.15
C ASP A 125 16.06 -8.78 -9.62
N ASN A 126 15.88 -8.85 -8.30
CA ASN A 126 14.61 -9.14 -7.67
C ASN A 126 13.59 -7.98 -7.75
N VAL A 127 14.03 -6.77 -8.04
CA VAL A 127 13.13 -5.61 -8.14
C VAL A 127 12.88 -5.15 -9.58
N LYS A 128 13.66 -5.61 -10.55
CA LYS A 128 13.56 -5.19 -11.95
C LYS A 128 12.18 -5.39 -12.57
N SER A 129 11.54 -6.54 -12.31
CA SER A 129 10.22 -6.86 -12.86
C SER A 129 9.09 -5.98 -12.32
N THR A 130 9.28 -5.37 -11.13
CA THR A 130 8.30 -4.45 -10.56
C THR A 130 8.51 -3.00 -11.05
N ILE A 131 9.72 -2.66 -11.54
CA ILE A 131 10.06 -1.30 -12.00
C ILE A 131 9.64 -1.09 -13.46
N LYS A 132 9.60 -2.14 -14.27
CA LYS A 132 9.19 -2.09 -15.69
C LYS A 132 7.75 -1.65 -15.84
#